data_8135de054c2ef14433c90264ec74ac6a
#
_entry.id   8135de054c2ef14433c90264ec74ac6a
#
_cell.length_a   1.000
_cell.length_b   1.000
_cell.length_c   1.000
_cell.angle_alpha   90.00
_cell.angle_beta   90.00
_cell.angle_gamma   90.00
#
_symmetry.space_group_name_H-M   'P 1'
#
loop_
_entity.id
_entity.type
_entity.pdbx_description
1 polymer ?
#
loop_
_entity_poly.entity_id
_entity_poly.type
_entity_poly.pdbx_seq_one_letter_code
_entity_poly.pdbx_strand_id
1 'polypeptide(L)'
;MTQLRRVAIVGGNRIPFARSNTVYATASNQEMLTSALDGLVERFNLHGERIGDFVAGAVLKHSRDFNLARECVLGSRLSPETTAYDLQQACGTSLEAAILVANKIALGQ
;
A
#
# COMPACT_ATOMS: atom_id res chain seq x y z
N MET A 1 13.69 23.26 19.23
CA MET A 1 12.82 23.23 18.05
C MET A 1 13.07 21.93 17.28
N THR A 2 12.04 21.21 16.98
CA THR A 2 12.15 19.96 16.22
C THR A 2 12.44 20.25 14.76
N GLN A 3 13.48 19.64 14.24
CA GLN A 3 13.79 19.71 12.83
C GLN A 3 13.08 18.59 12.08
N LEU A 4 12.32 18.92 11.06
CA LEU A 4 11.63 17.95 10.23
C LEU A 4 12.59 17.38 9.19
N ARG A 5 12.49 16.09 8.96
CA ARG A 5 13.24 15.41 7.91
C ARG A 5 12.57 15.65 6.56
N ARG A 6 13.38 15.64 5.52
CA ARG A 6 12.87 15.71 4.15
C ARG A 6 12.31 14.36 3.75
N VAL A 7 11.24 14.39 2.98
CA VAL A 7 10.57 13.18 2.48
C VAL A 7 10.69 13.15 0.96
N ALA A 8 11.03 11.98 0.43
CA ALA A 8 11.15 11.79 -1.01
C ALA A 8 10.10 10.78 -1.50
N ILE A 9 9.50 11.06 -2.64
CA ILE A 9 8.71 10.08 -3.39
C ILE A 9 9.66 9.45 -4.40
N VAL A 10 9.93 8.16 -4.24
CA VAL A 10 10.99 7.48 -4.99
C VAL A 10 10.46 6.82 -6.26
N GLY A 11 9.23 6.42 -6.26
CA GLY A 11 8.62 5.78 -7.42
C GLY A 11 7.20 5.31 -7.14
N GLY A 12 6.62 4.65 -8.10
CA GLY A 12 5.27 4.14 -7.99
C GLY A 12 5.03 2.97 -8.93
N ASN A 13 3.88 2.34 -8.74
CA ASN A 13 3.41 1.27 -9.60
C ASN A 13 1.89 1.21 -9.57
N ARG A 14 1.31 0.58 -10.56
CA ARG A 14 -0.14 0.36 -10.62
C ARG A 14 -0.45 -0.80 -11.55
N ILE A 15 -1.62 -1.41 -11.36
CA ILE A 15 -2.18 -2.31 -12.36
C ILE A 15 -2.94 -1.48 -13.40
N PRO A 16 -3.21 -2.03 -14.60
CA PRO A 16 -3.99 -1.31 -15.60
C PRO A 16 -5.36 -0.88 -15.08
N PHE A 17 -5.79 0.29 -15.45
CA PHE A 17 -7.12 0.79 -15.12
C PHE A 17 -8.16 -0.01 -15.90
N ALA A 18 -9.25 -0.39 -15.24
CA ALA A 18 -10.30 -1.17 -15.89
C ALA A 18 -11.68 -0.78 -15.39
N ARG A 19 -12.65 -0.92 -16.26
CA ARG A 19 -14.05 -0.70 -15.95
C ARG A 19 -14.56 -1.82 -15.04
N SER A 20 -15.45 -1.49 -14.13
CA SER A 20 -16.09 -2.45 -13.24
C SER A 20 -16.77 -3.59 -14.02
N ASN A 21 -16.69 -4.80 -13.49
CA ASN A 21 -17.30 -6.01 -14.07
C ASN A 21 -16.77 -6.37 -15.46
N THR A 22 -15.50 -6.03 -15.73
CA THR A 22 -14.84 -6.41 -16.97
C THR A 22 -13.64 -7.33 -16.67
N VAL A 23 -12.42 -6.90 -16.98
CA VAL A 23 -11.23 -7.78 -16.89
C VAL A 23 -10.89 -8.21 -15.47
N TYR A 24 -11.29 -7.45 -14.45
CA TYR A 24 -11.05 -7.79 -13.04
C TYR A 24 -12.28 -8.34 -12.33
N ALA A 25 -13.30 -8.80 -13.07
CA ALA A 25 -14.59 -9.20 -12.48
C ALA A 25 -14.43 -10.27 -11.39
N THR A 26 -13.43 -11.13 -11.49
CA THR A 26 -13.16 -12.20 -10.50
C THR A 26 -11.95 -11.92 -9.62
N ALA A 27 -11.30 -10.79 -9.78
CA ALA A 27 -10.15 -10.41 -8.95
C ALA A 27 -10.61 -9.72 -7.67
N SER A 28 -10.02 -10.09 -6.54
CA SER A 28 -10.30 -9.43 -5.27
C SER A 28 -9.46 -8.17 -5.11
N ASN A 29 -9.85 -7.32 -4.17
CA ASN A 29 -9.04 -6.15 -3.80
C ASN A 29 -7.64 -6.57 -3.38
N GLN A 30 -7.54 -7.66 -2.61
CA GLN A 30 -6.26 -8.19 -2.16
C GLN A 30 -5.38 -8.60 -3.33
N GLU A 31 -5.92 -9.32 -4.31
CA GLU A 31 -5.17 -9.74 -5.49
C GLU A 31 -4.66 -8.55 -6.30
N MET A 32 -5.51 -7.56 -6.52
CA MET A 32 -5.15 -6.37 -7.28
C MET A 32 -4.05 -5.56 -6.58
N LEU A 33 -4.23 -5.33 -5.29
CA LEU A 33 -3.26 -4.56 -4.51
C LEU A 33 -1.93 -5.30 -4.35
N THR A 34 -1.97 -6.60 -4.10
CA THR A 34 -0.76 -7.43 -4.01
C THR A 34 0.02 -7.43 -5.32
N SER A 35 -0.67 -7.50 -6.46
CA SER A 35 -0.01 -7.40 -7.76
C SER A 35 0.73 -6.08 -7.94
N ALA A 36 0.08 -4.97 -7.59
CA ALA A 36 0.71 -3.65 -7.67
C ALA A 36 1.91 -3.56 -6.73
N LEU A 37 1.79 -4.08 -5.52
CA LEU A 37 2.88 -4.10 -4.53
C LEU A 37 4.06 -4.95 -5.01
N ASP A 38 3.80 -6.16 -5.51
CA ASP A 38 4.87 -7.03 -5.99
C ASP A 38 5.61 -6.43 -7.20
N GLY A 39 4.90 -5.72 -8.07
CA GLY A 39 5.53 -4.98 -9.16
C GLY A 39 6.49 -3.90 -8.64
N LEU A 40 6.10 -3.22 -7.58
CA LEU A 40 6.95 -2.21 -6.94
C LEU A 40 8.16 -2.86 -6.26
N VAL A 41 7.93 -3.96 -5.54
CA VAL A 41 9.00 -4.73 -4.88
C VAL A 41 10.04 -5.18 -5.89
N GLU A 42 9.61 -5.68 -7.04
CA GLU A 42 10.51 -6.12 -8.10
C GLU A 42 11.27 -4.95 -8.70
N ARG A 43 10.58 -3.85 -8.98
CA ARG A 43 11.20 -2.65 -9.59
C ARG A 43 12.33 -2.08 -8.75
N PHE A 44 12.20 -2.10 -7.44
CA PHE A 44 13.17 -1.52 -6.51
C PHE A 44 13.97 -2.55 -5.74
N ASN A 45 13.88 -3.82 -6.14
CA ASN A 45 14.64 -4.93 -5.53
C ASN A 45 14.45 -5.00 -4.01
N LEU A 46 13.19 -5.03 -3.59
CA LEU A 46 12.81 -5.02 -2.17
C LEU A 46 12.41 -6.41 -1.64
N HIS A 47 12.79 -7.47 -2.32
CA HIS A 47 12.47 -8.84 -1.90
C HIS A 47 12.96 -9.11 -0.48
N GLY A 48 12.06 -9.55 0.38
CA GLY A 48 12.38 -9.91 1.75
C GLY A 48 12.67 -8.73 2.67
N GLU A 49 12.59 -7.51 2.14
CA GLU A 49 12.88 -6.31 2.94
C GLU A 49 11.73 -6.00 3.88
N ARG A 50 12.09 -5.58 5.08
CA ARG A 50 11.15 -5.03 6.04
C ARG A 50 11.02 -3.53 5.76
N ILE A 51 9.83 -3.12 5.34
CA ILE A 51 9.51 -1.71 5.11
C ILE A 51 8.93 -1.13 6.39
N GLY A 52 9.11 0.16 6.62
CA GLY A 52 8.63 0.82 7.82
C GLY A 52 7.14 0.72 8.02
N ASP A 53 6.37 1.02 6.97
CA ASP A 53 4.92 0.86 6.96
C ASP A 53 4.42 0.59 5.55
N PHE A 54 3.39 -0.23 5.46
CA PHE A 54 2.58 -0.35 4.26
C PHE A 54 1.16 0.10 4.58
N VAL A 55 0.73 1.19 3.99
CA VAL A 55 -0.57 1.80 4.27
C VAL A 55 -1.41 1.77 3.00
N ALA A 56 -2.61 1.26 3.11
CA ALA A 56 -3.48 1.11 1.96
C ALA A 56 -4.96 1.18 2.37
N GLY A 57 -5.83 1.08 1.40
CA GLY A 57 -7.25 1.02 1.64
C GLY A 57 -8.01 0.81 0.35
N ALA A 58 -9.31 0.71 0.46
CA ALA A 58 -10.23 0.57 -0.66
C ALA A 58 -11.54 1.24 -0.30
N VAL A 59 -12.20 1.81 -1.30
CA VAL A 59 -13.52 2.41 -1.07
C VAL A 59 -14.53 1.32 -0.70
N LEU A 60 -14.46 0.18 -1.38
CA LEU A 60 -15.32 -0.97 -1.13
C LEU A 60 -14.43 -2.16 -0.76
N LYS A 61 -14.55 -2.64 0.47
CA LYS A 61 -13.81 -3.79 0.96
C LYS A 61 -14.74 -4.97 1.23
N HIS A 62 -14.20 -6.18 1.05
CA HIS A 62 -14.88 -7.38 1.53
C HIS A 62 -14.75 -7.47 3.05
N SER A 63 -15.74 -8.08 3.70
CA SER A 63 -15.71 -8.29 5.15
C SER A 63 -14.50 -9.12 5.61
N ARG A 64 -13.96 -9.98 4.74
CA ARG A 64 -12.74 -10.76 5.03
C ARG A 64 -11.47 -9.90 5.06
N ASP A 65 -11.51 -8.71 4.45
CA ASP A 65 -10.36 -7.81 4.38
C ASP A 65 -10.35 -6.87 5.58
N PHE A 66 -10.33 -7.45 6.76
CA PHE A 66 -10.33 -6.69 8.01
C PHE A 66 -9.19 -5.68 8.05
N ASN A 67 -8.00 -6.15 7.67
CA ASN A 67 -6.85 -5.30 7.41
C ASN A 67 -6.31 -5.69 6.03
N LEU A 68 -6.80 -5.04 5.00
CA LEU A 68 -6.41 -5.33 3.62
C LEU A 68 -4.91 -5.15 3.41
N ALA A 69 -4.34 -4.09 3.95
CA ALA A 69 -2.91 -3.83 3.83
C ALA A 69 -2.08 -4.96 4.42
N ARG A 70 -2.46 -5.46 5.60
CA ARG A 70 -1.75 -6.57 6.24
C ARG A 70 -1.83 -7.84 5.40
N GLU A 71 -3.00 -8.15 4.87
CA GLU A 71 -3.18 -9.32 4.00
C GLU A 71 -2.31 -9.22 2.75
N CYS A 72 -2.20 -8.03 2.18
CA CYS A 72 -1.35 -7.81 1.00
C CYS A 72 0.13 -7.99 1.33
N VAL A 73 0.60 -7.49 2.48
CA VAL A 73 1.99 -7.70 2.91
C VAL A 73 2.28 -9.19 3.05
N LEU A 74 1.39 -9.93 3.73
CA LEU A 74 1.56 -11.36 3.93
C LEU A 74 1.54 -12.15 2.63
N GLY A 75 0.79 -11.69 1.63
CA GLY A 75 0.73 -12.31 0.31
C GLY A 75 1.81 -11.82 -0.66
N SER A 76 2.60 -10.84 -0.28
CA SER A 76 3.61 -10.22 -1.13
C SER A 76 5.01 -10.80 -0.87
N ARG A 77 5.99 -10.25 -1.60
CA ARG A 77 7.39 -10.62 -1.45
C ARG A 77 8.14 -9.76 -0.44
N LEU A 78 7.46 -8.86 0.25
CA LEU A 78 8.05 -8.14 1.37
C LEU A 78 8.21 -9.06 2.57
N SER A 79 9.08 -8.68 3.50
CA SER A 79 9.15 -9.35 4.79
C SER A 79 7.78 -9.28 5.49
N PRO A 80 7.27 -10.38 6.04
CA PRO A 80 6.03 -10.37 6.81
C PRO A 80 6.13 -9.54 8.10
N GLU A 81 7.32 -9.14 8.49
CA GLU A 81 7.53 -8.23 9.63
C GLU A 81 7.21 -6.77 9.30
N THR A 82 6.97 -6.45 8.01
CA THR A 82 6.54 -5.12 7.60
C THR A 82 5.21 -4.80 8.26
N THR A 83 5.14 -3.70 8.99
CA THR A 83 3.88 -3.26 9.60
C THR A 83 2.93 -2.73 8.53
N ALA A 84 1.64 -2.94 8.74
CA ALA A 84 0.64 -2.57 7.76
C ALA A 84 -0.67 -2.19 8.43
N TYR A 85 -1.33 -1.17 7.91
CA TYR A 85 -2.67 -0.80 8.37
C TYR A 85 -3.48 -0.17 7.25
N ASP A 86 -4.80 -0.22 7.42
CA ASP A 86 -5.75 0.36 6.50
C ASP A 86 -6.19 1.74 6.97
N LEU A 87 -6.54 2.57 5.99
CA LEU A 87 -7.34 3.75 6.23
C LEU A 87 -8.40 3.87 5.15
N GLN A 88 -9.39 4.69 5.39
CA GLN A 88 -10.46 4.90 4.41
C GLN A 88 -10.86 6.36 4.39
N GLN A 89 -10.68 6.99 3.26
CA GLN A 89 -11.09 8.35 3.00
C GLN A 89 -11.66 8.46 1.58
N ALA A 90 -12.51 7.50 1.23
CA ALA A 90 -13.15 7.44 -0.08
C ALA A 90 -12.12 7.65 -1.21
N CYS A 91 -12.38 8.56 -2.14
CA CYS A 91 -11.46 8.80 -3.28
C CYS A 91 -10.11 9.38 -2.87
N GLY A 92 -9.98 9.93 -1.66
CA GLY A 92 -8.75 10.49 -1.14
C GLY A 92 -7.87 9.52 -0.36
N THR A 93 -8.23 8.24 -0.31
CA THR A 93 -7.56 7.23 0.52
C THR A 93 -6.06 7.15 0.26
N SER A 94 -5.65 7.02 -0.99
CA SER A 94 -4.24 6.86 -1.34
C SER A 94 -3.41 8.11 -1.05
N LEU A 95 -3.99 9.29 -1.30
CA LEU A 95 -3.33 10.54 -0.99
C LEU A 95 -3.14 10.70 0.52
N GLU A 96 -4.18 10.39 1.31
CA GLU A 96 -4.08 10.45 2.77
C GLU A 96 -3.06 9.45 3.30
N ALA A 97 -3.01 8.25 2.74
CA ALA A 97 -1.99 7.25 3.10
C ALA A 97 -0.58 7.82 2.89
N ALA A 98 -0.34 8.44 1.75
CA ALA A 98 0.95 9.06 1.44
C ALA A 98 1.29 10.19 2.43
N ILE A 99 0.31 11.02 2.78
CA ILE A 99 0.50 12.12 3.74
C ILE A 99 0.87 11.57 5.13
N LEU A 100 0.15 10.55 5.60
CA LEU A 100 0.42 9.97 6.92
C LEU A 100 1.81 9.34 6.99
N VAL A 101 2.22 8.61 5.96
CA VAL A 101 3.56 8.02 5.90
C VAL A 101 4.62 9.13 5.83
N ALA A 102 4.38 10.15 5.02
CA ALA A 102 5.29 11.30 4.92
C ALA A 102 5.47 11.99 6.28
N ASN A 103 4.37 12.17 7.02
CA ASN A 103 4.42 12.77 8.35
C ASN A 103 5.27 11.93 9.32
N LYS A 104 5.14 10.61 9.29
CA LYS A 104 5.97 9.73 10.12
C LYS A 104 7.45 9.85 9.78
N ILE A 105 7.78 9.89 8.49
CA ILE A 105 9.17 10.07 8.05
C ILE A 105 9.70 11.42 8.49
N ALA A 106 8.91 12.49 8.31
CA ALA A 106 9.32 13.84 8.67
C ALA A 106 9.61 13.96 10.17
N LEU A 107 8.87 13.24 11.01
CA LEU A 107 9.05 13.22 12.45
C LEU A 107 10.09 12.20 12.94
N GLY A 108 10.64 11.40 12.06
CA GLY A 108 11.66 10.41 12.41
C GLY A 108 11.11 9.12 13.01
N GLN A 109 9.86 8.83 12.74
CA GLN A 109 9.23 7.61 13.23
C GLN A 109 9.44 6.42 12.28
#